data_099b2df20c614b8c2c936b4a633fc1d1
#
_entry.id   099b2df20c614b8c2c936b4a633fc1d1
#
_cell.length_a   1.000
_cell.length_b   1.000
_cell.length_c   1.000
_cell.angle_alpha   90.00
_cell.angle_beta   90.00
_cell.angle_gamma   90.00
#
_symmetry.space_group_name_H-M   'P 1'
#
loop_
_entity.id
_entity.type
_entity.pdbx_description
1 polymer ?
#
loop_
_entity_poly.entity_id
_entity_poly.type
_entity_poly.pdbx_seq_one_letter_code
_entity_poly.pdbx_strand_id
1 'polypeptide(L)'
;MSQQILELVERSSLKTDIPSFAIGDTVDVHTRILEGEKERIQIFNGVVIARSGSGSREMFVVRRIVQGEGVERKFPLHSPKIAKIEVKRSGVVRRAKLYFLRDRVGKAVRLRQRRGEKAGVVVPGEESVEVKRKEEAKRAEPAAV
;
A
#
# COMPACT_ATOMS: atom_id res chain seq x y z
N MET A 1 13.00 -30.94 -4.06
CA MET A 1 14.13 -30.04 -4.43
C MET A 1 13.71 -28.83 -5.26
N SER A 2 12.76 -28.94 -6.21
CA SER A 2 12.37 -27.82 -7.08
C SER A 2 11.66 -26.65 -6.38
N GLN A 3 10.85 -26.90 -5.33
CA GLN A 3 10.13 -25.85 -4.60
C GLN A 3 11.08 -24.93 -3.81
N GLN A 4 12.11 -25.47 -3.18
CA GLN A 4 13.09 -24.68 -2.43
C GLN A 4 13.89 -23.73 -3.34
N ILE A 5 14.20 -24.17 -4.55
CA ILE A 5 14.89 -23.34 -5.54
C ILE A 5 13.98 -22.22 -6.04
N LEU A 6 12.69 -22.52 -6.26
CA LEU A 6 11.69 -21.51 -6.63
C LEU A 6 11.52 -20.45 -5.54
N GLU A 7 11.44 -20.85 -4.27
CA GLU A 7 11.36 -19.92 -3.13
C GLU A 7 12.59 -19.02 -3.03
N LEU A 8 13.80 -19.55 -3.27
CA LEU A 8 15.02 -18.75 -3.28
C LEU A 8 15.00 -17.69 -4.38
N VAL A 9 14.58 -18.07 -5.59
CA VAL A 9 14.46 -17.15 -6.73
C VAL A 9 13.35 -16.11 -6.47
N GLU A 10 12.22 -16.53 -5.90
CA GLU A 10 11.13 -15.61 -5.55
C GLU A 10 11.57 -14.58 -4.51
N ARG A 11 12.32 -14.99 -3.46
CA ARG A 11 12.82 -14.08 -2.44
C ARG A 11 13.67 -12.94 -3.00
N SER A 12 14.48 -13.20 -4.03
CA SER A 12 15.29 -12.15 -4.67
C SER A 12 14.44 -11.10 -5.41
N SER A 13 13.23 -11.47 -5.82
CA SER A 13 12.30 -10.61 -6.56
C SER A 13 11.32 -9.85 -5.66
N LEU A 14 11.27 -10.17 -4.35
CA LEU A 14 10.36 -9.53 -3.41
C LEU A 14 10.86 -8.13 -3.03
N LYS A 15 9.99 -7.14 -3.15
CA LYS A 15 10.22 -5.81 -2.60
C LYS A 15 10.00 -5.85 -1.09
N THR A 16 10.91 -5.24 -0.34
CA THR A 16 10.83 -5.09 1.13
C THR A 16 10.10 -3.82 1.55
N ASP A 17 10.12 -2.80 0.69
CA ASP A 17 9.53 -1.49 0.96
C ASP A 17 8.08 -1.41 0.45
N ILE A 18 7.20 -2.19 1.07
CA ILE A 18 5.77 -2.19 0.76
C ILE A 18 5.00 -1.81 2.02
N PRO A 19 4.19 -0.72 1.98
CA PRO A 19 3.37 -0.34 3.12
C PRO A 19 2.33 -1.41 3.43
N SER A 20 2.02 -1.56 4.71
CA SER A 20 0.91 -2.42 5.13
C SER A 20 -0.42 -1.76 4.78
N PHE A 21 -1.21 -2.38 3.92
CA PHE A 21 -2.56 -1.95 3.58
C PHE A 21 -3.52 -3.13 3.53
N ALA A 22 -4.77 -2.87 3.82
CA ALA A 22 -5.84 -3.86 3.85
C ALA A 22 -6.85 -3.65 2.71
N ILE A 23 -7.71 -4.63 2.52
CA ILE A 23 -8.86 -4.53 1.60
C ILE A 23 -9.83 -3.49 2.18
N GLY A 24 -10.33 -2.60 1.32
CA GLY A 24 -11.16 -1.46 1.71
C GLY A 24 -10.40 -0.16 1.92
N ASP A 25 -9.08 -0.19 1.99
CA ASP A 25 -8.27 1.01 2.09
C ASP A 25 -8.28 1.79 0.78
N THR A 26 -8.24 3.11 0.90
CA THR A 26 -8.02 4.01 -0.25
C THR A 26 -6.53 4.25 -0.38
N VAL A 27 -5.99 3.88 -1.54
CA VAL A 27 -4.56 3.94 -1.81
C VAL A 27 -4.26 4.78 -3.06
N ASP A 28 -3.09 5.40 -3.07
CA ASP A 28 -2.48 6.01 -4.23
C ASP A 28 -1.36 5.10 -4.73
N VAL A 29 -1.53 4.54 -5.92
CA VAL A 29 -0.52 3.69 -6.56
C VAL A 29 0.25 4.54 -7.57
N HIS A 30 1.52 4.78 -7.30
CA HIS A 30 2.45 5.49 -8.17
C HIS A 30 3.04 4.50 -9.17
N THR A 31 2.61 4.58 -10.42
CA THR A 31 3.06 3.69 -11.50
C THR A 31 4.04 4.42 -12.41
N ARG A 32 5.20 3.83 -12.67
CA ARG A 32 6.15 4.30 -13.66
C ARG A 32 5.68 3.93 -15.05
N ILE A 33 5.63 4.92 -15.94
CA ILE A 33 5.30 4.76 -17.34
C ILE A 33 6.51 5.24 -18.14
N LEU A 34 7.00 4.39 -19.04
CA LEU A 34 8.04 4.72 -19.99
C LEU A 34 7.38 5.15 -21.30
N GLU A 35 7.64 6.36 -21.73
CA GLU A 35 7.15 6.92 -22.99
C GLU A 35 8.38 7.29 -23.86
N GLY A 36 8.83 6.34 -24.65
CA GLY A 36 10.11 6.44 -25.38
C GLY A 36 11.29 6.51 -24.39
N GLU A 37 12.06 7.60 -24.44
CA GLU A 37 13.20 7.85 -23.52
C GLU A 37 12.81 8.54 -22.21
N LYS A 38 11.55 8.97 -22.07
CA LYS A 38 11.07 9.70 -20.88
C LYS A 38 10.37 8.76 -19.93
N GLU A 39 10.69 8.87 -18.65
CA GLU A 39 9.98 8.18 -17.57
C GLU A 39 9.11 9.18 -16.82
N ARG A 40 7.83 8.83 -16.61
CA ARG A 40 6.92 9.60 -15.77
C ARG A 40 6.19 8.75 -14.77
N ILE A 41 5.78 9.35 -13.66
CA ILE A 41 4.98 8.69 -12.63
C ILE A 41 3.52 9.08 -12.84
N GLN A 42 2.66 8.07 -12.97
CA GLN A 42 1.21 8.23 -12.98
C GLN A 42 0.62 7.72 -11.66
N ILE A 43 -0.19 8.55 -11.02
CA ILE A 43 -0.87 8.19 -9.77
C ILE A 43 -2.24 7.64 -10.09
N PHE A 44 -2.53 6.43 -9.59
CA PHE A 44 -3.84 5.82 -9.63
C PHE A 44 -4.43 5.77 -8.23
N ASN A 45 -5.33 6.71 -7.93
CA ASN A 45 -6.07 6.77 -6.67
C ASN A 45 -7.31 5.88 -6.72
N GLY A 46 -7.56 5.07 -5.69
CA GLY A 46 -8.76 4.26 -5.63
C GLY A 46 -8.83 3.40 -4.37
N VAL A 47 -9.89 2.60 -4.29
CA VAL A 47 -10.14 1.67 -3.18
C VAL A 47 -9.66 0.27 -3.54
N VAL A 48 -8.95 -0.39 -2.63
CA VAL A 48 -8.53 -1.79 -2.79
C VAL A 48 -9.76 -2.69 -2.60
N ILE A 49 -10.20 -3.36 -3.67
CA ILE A 49 -11.38 -4.23 -3.64
C ILE A 49 -11.06 -5.70 -3.45
N ALA A 50 -9.88 -6.14 -3.84
CA ALA A 50 -9.46 -7.52 -3.70
C ALA A 50 -7.95 -7.63 -3.61
N ARG A 51 -7.48 -8.67 -2.94
CA ARG A 51 -6.08 -9.09 -2.87
C ARG A 51 -6.03 -10.59 -3.09
N SER A 52 -5.11 -11.10 -3.88
CA SER A 52 -5.00 -12.50 -4.27
C SER A 52 -3.57 -12.88 -4.58
N GLY A 53 -3.28 -14.18 -4.47
CA GLY A 53 -1.93 -14.72 -4.66
C GLY A 53 -1.10 -14.66 -3.38
N SER A 54 0.13 -15.14 -3.46
CA SER A 54 1.12 -15.16 -2.39
C SER A 54 2.52 -15.00 -2.97
N GLY A 55 3.46 -14.49 -2.16
CA GLY A 55 4.86 -14.29 -2.58
C GLY A 55 4.96 -13.35 -3.78
N SER A 56 5.82 -13.67 -4.74
CA SER A 56 6.05 -12.86 -5.95
C SER A 56 4.81 -12.68 -6.84
N ARG A 57 3.85 -13.60 -6.76
CA ARG A 57 2.60 -13.61 -7.54
C ARG A 57 1.46 -12.87 -6.87
N GLU A 58 1.71 -12.17 -5.77
CA GLU A 58 0.68 -11.42 -5.06
C GLU A 58 0.23 -10.21 -5.88
N MET A 59 -1.10 -10.08 -6.05
CA MET A 59 -1.75 -9.03 -6.82
C MET A 59 -2.87 -8.40 -6.00
N PHE A 60 -3.08 -7.10 -6.20
CA PHE A 60 -4.24 -6.40 -5.66
C PHE A 60 -4.98 -5.64 -6.75
N VAL A 61 -6.27 -5.45 -6.53
CA VAL A 61 -7.17 -4.76 -7.48
C VAL A 61 -7.64 -3.46 -6.85
N VAL A 62 -7.42 -2.37 -7.56
CA VAL A 62 -7.86 -1.03 -7.15
C VAL A 62 -8.97 -0.56 -8.08
N ARG A 63 -10.08 -0.10 -7.48
CA ARG A 63 -11.23 0.47 -8.17
C ARG A 63 -11.34 1.95 -7.89
N ARG A 64 -11.56 2.73 -8.93
CA ARG A 64 -11.95 4.15 -8.83
C ARG A 64 -13.13 4.44 -9.74
N ILE A 65 -13.85 5.51 -9.46
CA ILE A 65 -14.92 6.02 -10.32
C ILE A 65 -14.39 7.26 -11.03
N VAL A 66 -14.50 7.27 -12.36
CA VAL A 66 -14.12 8.39 -13.23
C VAL A 66 -15.32 8.73 -14.08
N GLN A 67 -15.82 9.97 -13.99
CA GLN A 67 -16.97 10.45 -14.78
C GLN A 67 -18.21 9.54 -14.68
N GLY A 68 -18.45 8.91 -13.53
CA GLY A 68 -19.56 7.99 -13.31
C GLY A 68 -19.26 6.53 -13.63
N GLU A 69 -18.18 6.24 -14.34
CA GLU A 69 -17.78 4.88 -14.69
C GLU A 69 -16.77 4.30 -13.70
N GLY A 70 -16.91 3.00 -13.38
CA GLY A 70 -16.02 2.27 -12.51
C GLY A 70 -14.82 1.68 -13.27
N VAL A 71 -13.64 2.16 -13.00
CA VAL A 71 -12.38 1.67 -13.57
C VAL A 71 -11.66 0.81 -12.55
N GLU A 72 -11.29 -0.42 -12.94
CA GLU A 72 -10.53 -1.35 -12.12
C GLU A 72 -9.19 -1.65 -12.77
N ARG A 73 -8.12 -1.59 -11.96
CA ARG A 73 -6.77 -2.00 -12.39
C ARG A 73 -6.21 -3.03 -11.42
N LYS A 74 -5.60 -4.07 -11.99
CA LYS A 74 -4.85 -5.10 -11.25
C LYS A 74 -3.38 -4.70 -11.21
N PHE A 75 -2.80 -4.74 -10.02
CA PHE A 75 -1.40 -4.41 -9.80
C PHE A 75 -0.68 -5.60 -9.14
N PRO A 76 0.38 -6.14 -9.74
CA PRO A 76 1.27 -7.06 -9.03
C PRO A 76 2.01 -6.30 -7.93
N LEU A 77 1.97 -6.81 -6.70
CA LEU A 77 2.49 -6.10 -5.52
C LEU A 77 3.99 -5.80 -5.64
N HIS A 78 4.75 -6.77 -6.12
CA HIS A 78 6.21 -6.68 -6.24
C HIS A 78 6.70 -6.19 -7.62
N SER A 79 5.81 -5.64 -8.46
CA SER A 79 6.20 -5.16 -9.80
C SER A 79 7.18 -3.99 -9.73
N PRO A 80 8.27 -3.99 -10.54
CA PRO A 80 9.20 -2.86 -10.65
C PRO A 80 8.53 -1.60 -11.20
N LYS A 81 7.41 -1.74 -11.93
CA LYS A 81 6.63 -0.61 -12.46
C LYS A 81 5.92 0.18 -11.36
N ILE A 82 5.71 -0.38 -10.17
CA ILE A 82 5.15 0.35 -9.03
C ILE A 82 6.31 1.04 -8.33
N ALA A 83 6.32 2.38 -8.35
CA ALA A 83 7.31 3.18 -7.65
C ALA A 83 7.03 3.23 -6.14
N LYS A 84 5.78 3.53 -5.78
CA LYS A 84 5.35 3.70 -4.37
C LYS A 84 3.86 3.41 -4.24
N ILE A 85 3.44 2.95 -3.06
CA ILE A 85 2.04 2.84 -2.67
C ILE A 85 1.85 3.70 -1.42
N GLU A 86 0.84 4.57 -1.41
CA GLU A 86 0.49 5.39 -0.25
C GLU A 86 -0.92 5.07 0.22
N VAL A 87 -1.08 4.84 1.51
CA VAL A 87 -2.40 4.63 2.11
C VAL A 87 -2.96 5.97 2.56
N LYS A 88 -4.06 6.40 1.93
CA LYS A 88 -4.72 7.69 2.25
C LYS A 88 -5.77 7.56 3.32
N ARG A 89 -6.54 6.47 3.32
CA ARG A 89 -7.63 6.24 4.27
C ARG A 89 -7.80 4.75 4.53
N SER A 90 -8.02 4.37 5.77
CA SER A 90 -8.36 2.99 6.13
C SER A 90 -9.87 2.79 6.18
N GLY A 91 -10.35 1.77 5.49
CA GLY A 91 -11.74 1.38 5.43
C GLY A 91 -12.06 0.21 6.36
N VAL A 92 -13.27 0.21 6.94
CA VAL A 92 -13.77 -0.94 7.70
C VAL A 92 -14.63 -1.80 6.79
N VAL A 93 -14.18 -3.02 6.55
CA VAL A 93 -14.88 -3.99 5.69
C VAL A 93 -14.96 -5.34 6.38
N ARG A 94 -16.03 -6.10 6.08
CA ARG A 94 -16.29 -7.44 6.64
C ARG A 94 -16.01 -8.57 5.65
N ARG A 95 -15.68 -8.24 4.40
CA ARG A 95 -15.47 -9.21 3.31
C ARG A 95 -14.07 -9.09 2.76
N ALA A 96 -13.50 -10.23 2.37
CA ALA A 96 -12.19 -10.31 1.72
C ALA A 96 -12.19 -9.84 0.26
N LYS A 97 -13.37 -9.75 -0.38
CA LYS A 97 -13.52 -9.28 -1.76
C LYS A 97 -14.75 -8.38 -1.84
N LEU A 98 -14.57 -7.16 -2.34
CA LEU A 98 -15.59 -6.11 -2.33
C LEU A 98 -16.23 -5.93 -3.73
N TYR A 99 -16.55 -7.02 -4.40
CA TYR A 99 -17.12 -6.97 -5.76
C TYR A 99 -18.50 -6.32 -5.81
N PHE A 100 -19.23 -6.29 -4.70
CA PHE A 100 -20.50 -5.59 -4.58
C PHE A 100 -20.41 -4.08 -4.83
N LEU A 101 -19.19 -3.50 -4.76
CA LEU A 101 -18.98 -2.08 -5.08
C LEU A 101 -19.18 -1.79 -6.58
N ARG A 102 -19.21 -2.81 -7.43
CA ARG A 102 -19.47 -2.68 -8.87
C ARG A 102 -20.88 -2.22 -9.14
N ASP A 103 -21.83 -2.72 -8.35
CA ASP A 103 -23.26 -2.49 -8.53
C ASP A 103 -23.73 -1.24 -7.77
N ARG A 104 -22.88 -0.67 -6.92
CA ARG A 104 -23.23 0.51 -6.12
C ARG A 104 -22.89 1.80 -6.83
N VAL A 105 -23.82 2.78 -6.73
CA VAL A 105 -23.69 4.10 -7.33
C VAL A 105 -23.84 5.19 -6.26
N GLY A 106 -23.19 6.33 -6.44
CA GLY A 106 -23.33 7.51 -5.60
C GLY A 106 -22.80 7.33 -4.18
N LYS A 107 -23.59 7.72 -3.18
CA LYS A 107 -23.19 7.68 -1.76
C LYS A 107 -22.93 6.25 -1.24
N ALA A 108 -23.57 5.24 -1.82
CA ALA A 108 -23.44 3.84 -1.40
C ALA A 108 -22.06 3.23 -1.70
N VAL A 109 -21.26 3.87 -2.53
CA VAL A 109 -19.87 3.45 -2.83
C VAL A 109 -18.91 3.78 -1.69
N ARG A 110 -19.25 4.77 -0.85
CA ARG A 110 -18.37 5.19 0.25
C ARG A 110 -18.31 4.13 1.33
N LEU A 111 -17.11 3.67 1.62
CA LEU A 111 -16.84 2.76 2.73
C LEU A 111 -16.74 3.54 4.04
N ARG A 112 -17.14 2.89 5.14
CA ARG A 112 -17.00 3.46 6.48
C ARG A 112 -15.51 3.55 6.81
N GLN A 113 -15.04 4.71 7.23
CA GLN A 113 -13.66 4.92 7.63
C GLN A 113 -13.43 4.36 9.05
N ARG A 114 -12.26 3.74 9.26
CA ARG A 114 -11.79 3.33 10.58
C ARG A 114 -11.47 4.59 11.40
N ARG A 115 -12.14 4.76 12.54
CA ARG A 115 -11.83 5.85 13.49
C ARG A 115 -10.64 5.42 14.34
N GLY A 116 -9.64 6.30 14.49
CA GLY A 116 -8.55 6.13 15.47
C GLY A 116 -7.18 5.73 14.92
N GLU A 117 -7.07 5.19 13.72
CA GLU A 117 -5.77 5.10 13.08
C GLU A 117 -5.66 6.24 12.06
N LYS A 118 -4.85 7.25 12.38
CA LYS A 118 -4.24 8.07 11.34
C LYS A 118 -3.62 7.05 10.38
N ALA A 119 -3.80 7.23 9.07
CA ALA A 119 -3.09 6.44 8.08
C ALA A 119 -1.60 6.53 8.44
N GLY A 120 -1.16 5.62 9.29
CA GLY A 120 0.20 5.53 9.74
C GLY A 120 0.96 4.94 8.57
N VAL A 121 1.69 5.78 7.90
CA VAL A 121 2.90 5.36 7.24
C VAL A 121 3.76 4.76 8.36
N VAL A 122 3.62 3.48 8.62
CA VAL A 122 4.66 2.73 9.31
C VAL A 122 5.76 2.59 8.28
N VAL A 123 6.63 3.59 8.24
CA VAL A 123 7.94 3.46 7.62
C VAL A 123 8.72 2.58 8.60
N PRO A 124 9.04 1.32 8.26
CA PRO A 124 9.89 0.53 9.13
C PRO A 124 11.27 1.20 9.13
N GLY A 125 11.59 1.93 10.18
CA GLY A 125 12.88 2.62 10.34
C GLY A 125 12.86 3.91 11.16
N GLU A 126 11.73 4.61 11.27
CA GLU A 126 11.70 5.90 11.99
C GLU A 126 11.54 5.78 13.50
N GLU A 127 10.88 4.73 14.00
CA GLU A 127 10.78 4.53 15.47
C GLU A 127 12.14 4.29 16.15
N SER A 128 13.07 3.66 15.45
CA SER A 128 14.43 3.43 15.99
C SER A 128 15.30 4.69 16.05
N VAL A 129 15.01 5.69 15.23
CA VAL A 129 15.77 6.96 15.19
C VAL A 129 15.24 7.95 16.22
N GLU A 130 13.93 7.99 16.44
CA GLU A 130 13.33 8.89 17.45
C GLU A 130 13.62 8.42 18.88
N VAL A 131 13.59 7.10 19.11
CA VAL A 131 13.94 6.52 20.41
C VAL A 131 15.40 6.77 20.72
N LYS A 132 16.31 6.61 19.76
CA LYS A 132 17.74 6.92 19.94
C LYS A 132 18.01 8.39 20.17
N ARG A 133 17.31 9.31 19.49
CA ARG A 133 17.42 10.75 19.73
C ARG A 133 16.92 11.18 21.11
N LYS A 134 15.85 10.56 21.61
CA LYS A 134 15.34 10.82 22.97
C LYS A 134 16.27 10.26 24.05
N GLU A 135 16.92 9.12 23.81
CA GLU A 135 17.90 8.54 24.72
C GLU A 135 19.22 9.34 24.75
N GLU A 136 19.67 9.81 23.60
CA GLU A 136 20.86 10.67 23.50
C GLU A 136 20.66 12.05 24.14
N ALA A 137 19.47 12.65 23.93
CA ALA A 137 19.12 13.92 24.59
C ALA A 137 19.04 13.80 26.13
N LYS A 138 18.58 12.64 26.63
CA LYS A 138 18.51 12.39 28.09
C LYS A 138 19.86 12.08 28.72
N ARG A 139 20.85 11.67 27.90
CA ARG A 139 22.24 11.45 28.34
C ARG A 139 23.11 12.70 28.32
N ALA A 140 22.67 13.74 27.59
CA ALA A 140 23.42 15.00 27.42
C ALA A 140 23.04 16.09 28.43
N GLU A 141 22.11 15.84 29.37
CA GLU A 141 21.83 16.77 30.47
C GLU A 141 22.88 16.60 31.57
N PRO A 142 23.81 17.57 31.71
CA PRO A 142 24.78 17.51 32.82
C PRO A 142 24.06 17.82 34.12
N ALA A 143 24.27 16.93 35.12
CA ALA A 143 23.86 17.18 36.48
C ALA A 143 24.42 18.52 36.94
N ALA A 144 23.58 19.51 37.11
CA ALA A 144 23.92 20.75 37.77
C ALA A 144 23.93 20.52 39.27
N VAL A 145 25.08 20.74 39.82
CA VAL A 145 25.33 20.87 41.27
C VAL A 145 24.75 22.22 41.76
#